data_b7c77ed686b7f268fb060a815beeb612
#
_entry.id   b7c77ed686b7f268fb060a815beeb612
#
_cell.length_a   1.000
_cell.length_b   1.000
_cell.length_c   1.000
_cell.angle_alpha   90.00
_cell.angle_beta   90.00
_cell.angle_gamma   90.00
#
_symmetry.space_group_name_H-M   'P 1'
#
loop_
_entity.id
_entity.type
_entity.pdbx_description
1 polymer ?
#
loop_
_entity_poly.entity_id
_entity_poly.type
_entity_poly.pdbx_seq_one_letter_code
_entity_poly.pdbx_strand_id
1 'polypeptide(L)'
;MSTGVIALLVAVVGVAGTLLAPVTTAWVSSRSRRQEFELQQRSEQAKRHIDDAQANLERRRDIYVALNSGARRYRFQMMEDLYALRDGADPDPATETVRVDFQDTYAQAQMLVPDSVLQPCQAVRVALADARKLMESLSADGAYDQQRWQETHTFLIRMWDAITAMQLAMRQDLGISAA
;
A
#
# COMPACT_ATOMS: atom_id res chain seq x y z
N MET A 1 -44.38 41.15 64.44
CA MET A 1 -43.10 40.74 63.79
C MET A 1 -42.88 41.77 62.70
N SER A 2 -41.83 42.57 62.81
CA SER A 2 -41.63 43.79 62.07
C SER A 2 -41.30 43.57 60.56
N THR A 3 -41.99 44.36 59.75
CA THR A 3 -41.80 44.44 58.27
C THR A 3 -40.32 44.53 57.85
N GLY A 4 -39.47 45.05 58.73
CA GLY A 4 -38.01 45.12 58.50
C GLY A 4 -37.28 43.78 58.42
N VAL A 5 -37.73 42.78 59.16
CA VAL A 5 -37.10 41.45 59.13
C VAL A 5 -37.38 40.69 57.78
N ILE A 6 -38.58 40.85 57.25
CA ILE A 6 -38.97 40.31 55.97
C ILE A 6 -38.19 41.02 54.83
N ALA A 7 -38.01 42.28 54.85
CA ALA A 7 -37.26 43.04 53.87
C ALA A 7 -35.76 42.66 53.88
N LEU A 8 -35.20 42.43 55.05
CA LEU A 8 -33.79 41.95 55.19
C LEU A 8 -33.61 40.55 54.64
N LEU A 9 -34.55 39.65 54.92
CA LEU A 9 -34.52 38.27 54.37
C LEU A 9 -34.61 38.23 52.84
N VAL A 10 -35.49 39.07 52.26
CA VAL A 10 -35.64 39.19 50.81
C VAL A 10 -34.37 39.78 50.18
N ALA A 11 -33.75 40.78 50.82
CA ALA A 11 -32.50 41.31 50.29
C ALA A 11 -31.31 40.29 50.35
N VAL A 12 -31.19 39.56 51.44
CA VAL A 12 -30.13 38.52 51.57
C VAL A 12 -30.32 37.39 50.56
N VAL A 13 -31.54 36.90 50.31
CA VAL A 13 -31.83 35.88 49.33
C VAL A 13 -31.60 36.42 47.90
N GLY A 14 -31.94 37.67 47.65
CA GLY A 14 -31.70 38.29 46.33
C GLY A 14 -30.20 38.42 46.01
N VAL A 15 -29.39 38.87 46.97
CA VAL A 15 -27.93 38.99 46.79
C VAL A 15 -27.24 37.64 46.71
N ALA A 16 -27.68 36.66 47.50
CA ALA A 16 -27.13 35.28 47.37
C ALA A 16 -27.49 34.64 46.02
N GLY A 17 -28.68 34.87 45.50
CA GLY A 17 -29.10 34.39 44.19
C GLY A 17 -28.26 34.98 43.02
N THR A 18 -27.96 36.25 43.07
CA THR A 18 -27.16 36.96 42.03
C THR A 18 -25.68 36.58 42.06
N LEU A 19 -25.12 36.18 43.21
CA LEU A 19 -23.73 35.75 43.33
C LEU A 19 -23.52 34.29 42.97
N LEU A 20 -24.55 33.43 43.13
CA LEU A 20 -24.44 31.98 42.78
C LEU A 20 -24.73 31.72 41.30
N ALA A 21 -25.50 32.54 40.62
CA ALA A 21 -25.83 32.37 39.20
C ALA A 21 -24.59 32.31 38.27
N PRO A 22 -23.59 33.17 38.37
CA PRO A 22 -22.42 33.13 37.50
C PRO A 22 -21.51 31.90 37.79
N VAL A 23 -21.47 31.39 39.03
CA VAL A 23 -20.65 30.24 39.40
C VAL A 23 -21.23 28.97 38.82
N THR A 24 -22.53 28.77 38.90
CA THR A 24 -23.19 27.59 38.31
C THR A 24 -23.12 27.59 36.79
N THR A 25 -23.30 28.75 36.17
CA THR A 25 -23.16 28.87 34.70
C THR A 25 -21.74 28.62 34.24
N ALA A 26 -20.72 29.11 34.95
CA ALA A 26 -19.32 28.88 34.66
C ALA A 26 -18.96 27.39 34.82
N TRP A 27 -19.51 26.74 35.82
CA TRP A 27 -19.24 25.29 36.05
C TRP A 27 -19.89 24.38 35.00
N VAL A 28 -21.13 24.68 34.62
CA VAL A 28 -21.83 23.95 33.54
C VAL A 28 -21.16 24.20 32.20
N SER A 29 -20.79 25.42 31.88
CA SER A 29 -20.12 25.74 30.61
C SER A 29 -18.71 25.16 30.52
N SER A 30 -17.97 25.05 31.62
CA SER A 30 -16.66 24.42 31.64
C SER A 30 -16.75 22.93 31.42
N ARG A 31 -17.79 22.28 31.94
CA ARG A 31 -18.04 20.83 31.74
C ARG A 31 -18.48 20.53 30.31
N SER A 32 -19.33 21.36 29.72
CA SER A 32 -19.77 21.26 28.34
C SER A 32 -18.57 21.38 27.36
N ARG A 33 -17.72 22.43 27.58
CA ARG A 33 -16.54 22.66 26.77
C ARG A 33 -15.53 21.46 26.82
N ARG A 34 -15.38 20.85 27.99
CA ARG A 34 -14.52 19.64 28.12
C ARG A 34 -15.07 18.47 27.32
N GLN A 35 -16.39 18.25 27.39
CA GLN A 35 -17.03 17.18 26.60
C GLN A 35 -16.95 17.44 25.10
N GLU A 36 -17.19 18.69 24.67
CA GLU A 36 -17.02 19.08 23.26
C GLU A 36 -15.58 18.88 22.78
N PHE A 37 -14.59 19.28 23.60
CA PHE A 37 -13.18 19.09 23.28
C PHE A 37 -12.80 17.61 23.18
N GLU A 38 -13.25 16.75 24.10
CA GLU A 38 -13.02 15.31 24.05
C GLU A 38 -13.67 14.66 22.82
N LEU A 39 -14.89 15.07 22.47
CA LEU A 39 -15.58 14.57 21.26
C LEU A 39 -14.85 15.02 19.99
N GLN A 40 -14.42 16.27 19.95
CA GLN A 40 -13.65 16.81 18.83
C GLN A 40 -12.31 16.07 18.68
N GLN A 41 -11.59 15.87 19.77
CA GLN A 41 -10.32 15.15 19.77
C GLN A 41 -10.50 13.68 19.30
N ARG A 42 -11.55 13.00 19.74
CA ARG A 42 -11.88 11.64 19.27
C ARG A 42 -12.23 11.61 17.78
N SER A 43 -12.99 12.59 17.31
CA SER A 43 -13.36 12.68 15.89
C SER A 43 -12.15 12.97 15.01
N GLU A 44 -11.22 13.84 15.45
CA GLU A 44 -9.96 14.10 14.75
C GLU A 44 -9.03 12.89 14.72
N GLN A 45 -8.93 12.14 15.83
CA GLN A 45 -8.17 10.88 15.87
C GLN A 45 -8.77 9.85 14.93
N ALA A 46 -10.09 9.65 14.96
CA ALA A 46 -10.76 8.73 14.05
C ALA A 46 -10.54 9.12 12.58
N LYS A 47 -10.62 10.41 12.26
CA LYS A 47 -10.33 10.91 10.92
C LYS A 47 -8.90 10.62 10.49
N ARG A 48 -7.92 10.91 11.34
CA ARG A 48 -6.50 10.59 11.05
C ARG A 48 -6.28 9.11 10.77
N HIS A 49 -6.90 8.22 11.55
CA HIS A 49 -6.81 6.78 11.32
C HIS A 49 -7.37 6.36 9.96
N ILE A 50 -8.48 6.98 9.53
CA ILE A 50 -9.06 6.71 8.20
C ILE A 50 -8.14 7.24 7.10
N ASP A 51 -7.63 8.46 7.24
CA ASP A 51 -6.74 9.09 6.27
C ASP A 51 -5.42 8.28 6.13
N ASP A 52 -4.84 7.83 7.25
CA ASP A 52 -3.64 6.98 7.26
C ASP A 52 -3.89 5.61 6.60
N ALA A 53 -5.03 5.00 6.89
CA ALA A 53 -5.40 3.72 6.28
C ALA A 53 -5.58 3.85 4.76
N GLN A 54 -6.22 4.94 4.32
CA GLN A 54 -6.41 5.23 2.90
C GLN A 54 -5.07 5.50 2.20
N ALA A 55 -4.20 6.32 2.79
CA ALA A 55 -2.88 6.60 2.25
C ALA A 55 -2.02 5.32 2.13
N ASN A 56 -2.11 4.40 3.09
CA ASN A 56 -1.42 3.11 3.04
C ASN A 56 -1.97 2.22 1.92
N LEU A 57 -3.27 2.24 1.69
CA LEU A 57 -3.91 1.46 0.62
C LEU A 57 -3.52 2.00 -0.76
N GLU A 58 -3.47 3.32 -0.93
CA GLU A 58 -3.01 3.97 -2.16
C GLU A 58 -1.55 3.60 -2.46
N ARG A 59 -0.65 3.70 -1.48
CA ARG A 59 0.76 3.31 -1.64
C ARG A 59 0.91 1.84 -2.05
N ARG A 60 0.13 0.93 -1.44
CA ARG A 60 0.15 -0.48 -1.84
C ARG A 60 -0.35 -0.69 -3.25
N ARG A 61 -1.41 0.01 -3.65
CA ARG A 61 -1.94 -0.03 -5.01
C ARG A 61 -0.88 0.39 -6.03
N ASP A 62 -0.18 1.49 -5.77
CA ASP A 62 0.84 2.00 -6.68
C ASP A 62 2.00 1.01 -6.84
N ILE A 63 2.47 0.41 -5.73
CA ILE A 63 3.53 -0.60 -5.79
C ILE A 63 3.07 -1.86 -6.51
N TYR A 64 1.80 -2.28 -6.39
CA TYR A 64 1.25 -3.42 -7.10
C TYR A 64 1.19 -3.18 -8.61
N VAL A 65 0.79 -1.99 -9.02
CA VAL A 65 0.80 -1.60 -10.43
C VAL A 65 2.23 -1.63 -10.98
N ALA A 66 3.18 -1.07 -10.25
CA ALA A 66 4.59 -1.04 -10.66
C ALA A 66 5.19 -2.46 -10.75
N LEU A 67 4.97 -3.32 -9.75
CA LEU A 67 5.44 -4.71 -9.74
C LEU A 67 4.86 -5.52 -10.92
N ASN A 68 3.55 -5.46 -11.11
CA ASN A 68 2.91 -6.20 -12.18
C ASN A 68 3.37 -5.72 -13.57
N SER A 69 3.48 -4.42 -13.75
CA SER A 69 3.95 -3.82 -15.01
C SER A 69 5.42 -4.13 -15.25
N GLY A 70 6.27 -4.03 -14.23
CA GLY A 70 7.68 -4.33 -14.30
C GLY A 70 7.95 -5.81 -14.63
N ALA A 71 7.26 -6.74 -13.96
CA ALA A 71 7.39 -8.16 -14.23
C ALA A 71 7.01 -8.53 -15.67
N ARG A 72 5.88 -7.96 -16.16
CA ARG A 72 5.42 -8.18 -17.54
C ARG A 72 6.40 -7.61 -18.56
N ARG A 73 6.88 -6.38 -18.33
CA ARG A 73 7.86 -5.73 -19.22
C ARG A 73 9.15 -6.53 -19.28
N TYR A 74 9.66 -6.98 -18.12
CA TYR A 74 10.92 -7.72 -18.08
C TYR A 74 10.78 -9.10 -18.79
N ARG A 75 9.68 -9.82 -18.53
CA ARG A 75 9.40 -11.06 -19.26
C ARG A 75 9.27 -10.83 -20.77
N PHE A 76 8.58 -9.76 -21.19
CA PHE A 76 8.41 -9.42 -22.60
C PHE A 76 9.77 -9.15 -23.25
N GLN A 77 10.60 -8.32 -22.62
CA GLN A 77 11.93 -8.01 -23.14
C GLN A 77 12.81 -9.26 -23.25
N MET A 78 12.79 -10.15 -22.25
CA MET A 78 13.53 -11.43 -22.36
C MET A 78 13.01 -12.31 -23.50
N MET A 79 11.72 -12.25 -23.83
CA MET A 79 11.17 -12.96 -24.97
C MET A 79 11.70 -12.39 -26.29
N GLU A 80 11.76 -11.07 -26.43
CA GLU A 80 12.36 -10.39 -27.59
C GLU A 80 13.85 -10.73 -27.72
N ASP A 81 14.60 -10.69 -26.63
CA ASP A 81 16.01 -11.06 -26.60
C ASP A 81 16.23 -12.53 -27.00
N LEU A 82 15.33 -13.43 -26.57
CA LEU A 82 15.39 -14.85 -26.96
C LEU A 82 15.18 -15.04 -28.46
N TYR A 83 14.30 -14.26 -29.09
CA TYR A 83 14.14 -14.28 -30.54
C TYR A 83 15.35 -13.63 -31.24
N ALA A 84 15.91 -12.54 -30.71
CA ALA A 84 17.13 -11.94 -31.24
C ALA A 84 18.31 -12.94 -31.26
N LEU A 85 18.51 -13.68 -30.16
CA LEU A 85 19.54 -14.73 -30.08
C LEU A 85 19.33 -15.83 -31.13
N ARG A 86 18.09 -16.26 -31.38
CA ARG A 86 17.78 -17.22 -32.43
C ARG A 86 18.20 -16.70 -33.81
N ASP A 87 17.97 -15.44 -34.07
CA ASP A 87 18.23 -14.80 -35.36
C ASP A 87 19.70 -14.31 -35.47
N GLY A 88 20.55 -14.65 -34.49
CA GLY A 88 21.99 -14.33 -34.45
C GLY A 88 22.30 -12.86 -34.10
N ALA A 89 21.33 -12.16 -33.49
CA ALA A 89 21.51 -10.82 -32.99
C ALA A 89 21.79 -10.80 -31.49
N ASP A 90 22.44 -9.73 -31.02
CA ASP A 90 22.69 -9.53 -29.60
C ASP A 90 21.42 -9.11 -28.86
N PRO A 91 21.25 -9.49 -27.56
CA PRO A 91 20.18 -9.00 -26.70
C PRO A 91 20.17 -7.47 -26.58
N ASP A 92 19.00 -6.88 -26.42
CA ASP A 92 18.86 -5.44 -26.23
C ASP A 92 19.48 -5.01 -24.88
N PRO A 93 20.44 -4.07 -24.86
CA PRO A 93 21.01 -3.54 -23.63
C PRO A 93 19.95 -2.88 -22.71
N ALA A 94 18.81 -2.46 -23.23
CA ALA A 94 17.70 -1.94 -22.44
C ALA A 94 17.10 -2.99 -21.48
N THR A 95 17.26 -4.28 -21.75
CA THR A 95 16.81 -5.38 -20.89
C THR A 95 17.43 -5.29 -19.48
N GLU A 96 18.68 -4.87 -19.38
CA GLU A 96 19.34 -4.68 -18.08
C GLU A 96 18.70 -3.55 -17.27
N THR A 97 18.31 -2.44 -17.90
CA THR A 97 17.57 -1.35 -17.25
C THR A 97 16.23 -1.84 -16.72
N VAL A 98 15.46 -2.58 -17.54
CA VAL A 98 14.17 -3.14 -17.13
C VAL A 98 14.31 -4.11 -15.95
N ARG A 99 15.40 -4.88 -15.91
CA ARG A 99 15.73 -5.78 -14.80
C ARG A 99 15.97 -5.01 -13.51
N VAL A 100 16.79 -3.95 -13.57
CA VAL A 100 17.12 -3.12 -12.41
C VAL A 100 15.85 -2.43 -11.88
N ASP A 101 15.05 -1.83 -12.75
CA ASP A 101 13.79 -1.18 -12.39
C ASP A 101 12.83 -2.14 -11.65
N PHE A 102 12.74 -3.40 -12.13
CA PHE A 102 11.93 -4.41 -11.47
C PHE A 102 12.50 -4.81 -10.10
N GLN A 103 13.83 -4.94 -9.98
CA GLN A 103 14.47 -5.27 -8.69
C GLN A 103 14.27 -4.16 -7.66
N ASP A 104 14.40 -2.90 -8.05
CA ASP A 104 14.17 -1.75 -7.18
C ASP A 104 12.72 -1.68 -6.72
N THR A 105 11.78 -1.92 -7.64
CA THR A 105 10.36 -2.00 -7.30
C THR A 105 10.08 -3.15 -6.34
N TYR A 106 10.70 -4.32 -6.54
CA TYR A 106 10.57 -5.45 -5.64
C TYR A 106 11.15 -5.15 -4.25
N ALA A 107 12.29 -4.47 -4.16
CA ALA A 107 12.88 -4.05 -2.89
C ALA A 107 11.95 -3.11 -2.10
N GLN A 108 11.30 -2.16 -2.79
CA GLN A 108 10.29 -1.29 -2.18
C GLN A 108 9.08 -2.10 -1.68
N ALA A 109 8.63 -3.08 -2.46
CA ALA A 109 7.51 -3.94 -2.10
C ALA A 109 7.76 -4.72 -0.80
N GLN A 110 8.99 -5.19 -0.57
CA GLN A 110 9.36 -5.89 0.68
C GLN A 110 9.09 -5.07 1.95
N MET A 111 9.05 -3.74 1.84
CA MET A 111 8.80 -2.83 2.96
C MET A 111 7.31 -2.47 3.15
N LEU A 112 6.47 -2.69 2.13
CA LEU A 112 5.13 -2.11 2.09
C LEU A 112 4.01 -3.14 1.98
N VAL A 113 4.31 -4.32 1.45
CA VAL A 113 3.27 -5.30 1.13
C VAL A 113 3.25 -6.45 2.15
N PRO A 114 2.07 -7.05 2.42
CA PRO A 114 1.97 -8.18 3.32
C PRO A 114 2.60 -9.45 2.71
N ASP A 115 3.00 -10.38 3.58
CA ASP A 115 3.65 -11.63 3.20
C ASP A 115 2.82 -12.47 2.22
N SER A 116 1.49 -12.42 2.33
CA SER A 116 0.57 -13.12 1.42
C SER A 116 0.70 -12.67 -0.04
N VAL A 117 1.12 -11.43 -0.28
CA VAL A 117 1.42 -10.89 -1.62
C VAL A 117 2.90 -11.02 -1.94
N LEU A 118 3.76 -10.86 -0.94
CA LEU A 118 5.21 -10.90 -1.13
C LEU A 118 5.69 -12.28 -1.61
N GLN A 119 5.09 -13.38 -1.13
CA GLN A 119 5.45 -14.73 -1.56
C GLN A 119 5.24 -14.96 -3.06
N PRO A 120 4.07 -14.67 -3.67
CA PRO A 120 3.91 -14.73 -5.12
C PRO A 120 4.84 -13.79 -5.89
N CYS A 121 5.13 -12.58 -5.36
CA CYS A 121 6.11 -11.66 -5.96
C CYS A 121 7.52 -12.29 -5.98
N GLN A 122 7.91 -12.95 -4.89
CA GLN A 122 9.18 -13.66 -4.81
C GLN A 122 9.26 -14.81 -5.83
N ALA A 123 8.18 -15.56 -6.01
CA ALA A 123 8.12 -16.62 -7.02
C ALA A 123 8.37 -16.07 -8.43
N VAL A 124 7.74 -14.95 -8.79
CA VAL A 124 7.99 -14.26 -10.07
C VAL A 124 9.43 -13.79 -10.18
N ARG A 125 10.00 -13.18 -9.13
CA ARG A 125 11.39 -12.72 -9.12
C ARG A 125 12.38 -13.87 -9.34
N VAL A 126 12.15 -15.00 -8.69
CA VAL A 126 12.99 -16.21 -8.86
C VAL A 126 12.88 -16.75 -10.28
N ALA A 127 11.65 -16.88 -10.82
CA ALA A 127 11.43 -17.34 -12.17
C ALA A 127 12.10 -16.43 -13.23
N LEU A 128 12.04 -15.09 -13.05
CA LEU A 128 12.73 -14.13 -13.91
C LEU A 128 14.26 -14.30 -13.84
N ALA A 129 14.82 -14.54 -12.64
CA ALA A 129 16.25 -14.78 -12.47
C ALA A 129 16.70 -16.10 -13.12
N ASP A 130 15.87 -17.15 -13.03
CA ASP A 130 16.19 -18.45 -13.65
C ASP A 130 16.06 -18.38 -15.18
N ALA A 131 15.06 -17.67 -15.72
CA ALA A 131 14.96 -17.38 -17.15
C ALA A 131 16.22 -16.68 -17.68
N ARG A 132 16.72 -15.70 -16.94
CA ARG A 132 17.95 -14.99 -17.30
C ARG A 132 19.14 -15.92 -17.38
N LYS A 133 19.34 -16.81 -16.41
CA LYS A 133 20.43 -17.80 -16.43
C LYS A 133 20.34 -18.72 -17.65
N LEU A 134 19.11 -19.16 -18.01
CA LEU A 134 18.91 -19.95 -19.21
C LEU A 134 19.33 -19.18 -20.46
N MET A 135 18.99 -17.90 -20.57
CA MET A 135 19.38 -17.05 -21.70
C MET A 135 20.91 -16.82 -21.75
N GLU A 136 21.54 -16.56 -20.60
CA GLU A 136 22.99 -16.41 -20.48
C GLU A 136 23.72 -17.69 -20.95
N SER A 137 23.19 -18.88 -20.65
CA SER A 137 23.73 -20.15 -21.13
C SER A 137 23.62 -20.33 -22.63
N LEU A 138 22.55 -19.80 -23.27
CA LEU A 138 22.41 -19.82 -24.74
C LEU A 138 23.41 -18.91 -25.43
N SER A 139 23.74 -17.76 -24.83
CA SER A 139 24.68 -16.80 -25.41
C SER A 139 26.13 -17.27 -25.27
N ALA A 140 26.47 -18.01 -24.21
CA ALA A 140 27.86 -18.39 -23.90
C ALA A 140 28.44 -19.45 -24.84
N ASP A 141 27.61 -20.34 -25.38
CA ASP A 141 28.08 -21.50 -26.18
C ASP A 141 28.34 -21.17 -27.68
N GLY A 142 28.01 -19.96 -28.13
CA GLY A 142 28.30 -19.43 -29.46
C GLY A 142 27.64 -20.20 -30.64
N ALA A 143 26.99 -21.32 -30.38
CA ALA A 143 26.25 -22.11 -31.36
C ALA A 143 24.77 -22.13 -30.96
N TYR A 144 23.90 -21.88 -31.93
CA TYR A 144 22.46 -21.98 -31.72
C TYR A 144 22.06 -23.41 -31.37
N ASP A 145 21.53 -23.62 -30.16
CA ASP A 145 20.96 -24.87 -29.69
C ASP A 145 19.43 -24.78 -29.68
N GLN A 146 18.79 -25.44 -30.65
CA GLN A 146 17.33 -25.41 -30.81
C GLN A 146 16.60 -26.01 -29.61
N GLN A 147 17.15 -27.05 -28.97
CA GLN A 147 16.51 -27.68 -27.82
C GLN A 147 16.50 -26.74 -26.62
N ARG A 148 17.64 -26.15 -26.26
CA ARG A 148 17.75 -25.17 -25.16
C ARG A 148 16.91 -23.94 -25.42
N TRP A 149 16.85 -23.46 -26.67
CA TRP A 149 15.99 -22.38 -27.07
C TRP A 149 14.51 -22.70 -26.77
N GLN A 150 14.04 -23.89 -27.18
CA GLN A 150 12.68 -24.34 -26.93
C GLN A 150 12.36 -24.47 -25.41
N GLU A 151 13.31 -24.99 -24.64
CA GLU A 151 13.19 -25.08 -23.18
C GLU A 151 13.02 -23.71 -22.55
N THR A 152 13.89 -22.75 -22.93
CA THR A 152 13.83 -21.36 -22.44
C THR A 152 12.53 -20.67 -22.87
N HIS A 153 12.13 -20.83 -24.11
CA HIS A 153 10.87 -20.28 -24.62
C HIS A 153 9.67 -20.83 -23.85
N THR A 154 9.61 -22.14 -23.63
CA THR A 154 8.54 -22.78 -22.85
C THR A 154 8.54 -22.31 -21.42
N PHE A 155 9.70 -22.10 -20.80
CA PHE A 155 9.84 -21.57 -19.47
C PHE A 155 9.28 -20.14 -19.38
N LEU A 156 9.63 -19.26 -20.31
CA LEU A 156 9.11 -17.88 -20.39
C LEU A 156 7.58 -17.84 -20.60
N ILE A 157 7.02 -18.79 -21.35
CA ILE A 157 5.56 -18.90 -21.51
C ILE A 157 4.91 -19.30 -20.18
N ARG A 158 5.41 -20.33 -19.49
CA ARG A 158 4.85 -20.83 -18.22
C ARG A 158 4.98 -19.82 -17.09
N MET A 159 5.95 -18.92 -17.15
CA MET A 159 6.10 -17.84 -16.17
C MET A 159 4.84 -16.95 -16.06
N TRP A 160 4.00 -16.94 -17.10
CA TRP A 160 2.72 -16.24 -17.07
C TRP A 160 1.82 -16.70 -15.93
N ASP A 161 1.87 -17.99 -15.57
CA ASP A 161 1.10 -18.53 -14.46
C ASP A 161 1.54 -17.92 -13.12
N ALA A 162 2.84 -17.76 -12.90
CA ALA A 162 3.38 -17.09 -11.72
C ALA A 162 2.98 -15.61 -11.65
N ILE A 163 3.04 -14.89 -12.78
CA ILE A 163 2.61 -13.48 -12.86
C ILE A 163 1.11 -13.37 -12.57
N THR A 164 0.30 -14.29 -13.05
CA THR A 164 -1.15 -14.31 -12.81
C THR A 164 -1.46 -14.60 -11.34
N ALA A 165 -0.75 -15.54 -10.71
CA ALA A 165 -0.88 -15.82 -9.28
C ALA A 165 -0.51 -14.60 -8.43
N MET A 166 0.58 -13.90 -8.78
CA MET A 166 0.97 -12.64 -8.13
C MET A 166 -0.13 -11.58 -8.28
N GLN A 167 -0.67 -11.39 -9.47
CA GLN A 167 -1.76 -10.44 -9.72
C GLN A 167 -3.01 -10.76 -8.91
N LEU A 168 -3.35 -12.06 -8.81
CA LEU A 168 -4.51 -12.50 -8.02
C LEU A 168 -4.33 -12.18 -6.53
N ALA A 169 -3.15 -12.44 -5.97
CA ALA A 169 -2.84 -12.11 -4.58
C ALA A 169 -2.93 -10.59 -4.31
N MET A 170 -2.42 -9.75 -5.23
CA MET A 170 -2.55 -8.30 -5.15
C MET A 170 -4.02 -7.84 -5.17
N ARG A 171 -4.84 -8.42 -6.04
CA ARG A 171 -6.28 -8.10 -6.11
C ARG A 171 -7.01 -8.49 -4.83
N GLN A 172 -6.68 -9.64 -4.26
CA GLN A 172 -7.26 -10.12 -3.00
C GLN A 172 -6.90 -9.18 -1.84
N ASP A 173 -5.64 -8.75 -1.73
CA ASP A 173 -5.22 -7.80 -0.69
C ASP A 173 -5.91 -6.43 -0.81
N LEU A 174 -6.20 -5.99 -2.03
CA LEU A 174 -6.98 -4.77 -2.29
C LEU A 174 -8.50 -4.95 -2.11
N GLY A 175 -8.97 -6.13 -1.71
CA GLY A 175 -10.40 -6.42 -1.59
C GLY A 175 -11.14 -6.51 -2.92
N ILE A 176 -10.41 -6.67 -4.03
CA ILE A 176 -10.99 -6.83 -5.37
C ILE A 176 -11.27 -8.32 -5.55
N SER A 177 -12.53 -8.73 -5.33
CA SER A 177 -12.95 -10.12 -5.53
C SER A 177 -12.71 -10.57 -6.97
N ALA A 178 -12.29 -11.83 -7.16
CA ALA A 178 -12.38 -12.47 -8.46
C ALA A 178 -13.87 -12.64 -8.79
N ALA A 179 -14.32 -12.01 -9.88
CA ALA A 179 -15.65 -12.24 -10.41
C ALA A 179 -15.72 -13.62 -11.04
#